data_506818e6fdbde16e1fa53204d42b641f
#
_entry.id   506818e6fdbde16e1fa53204d42b641f
#
_cell.length_a   1.000
_cell.length_b   1.000
_cell.length_c   1.000
_cell.angle_alpha   90.00
_cell.angle_beta   90.00
_cell.angle_gamma   90.00
#
_symmetry.space_group_name_H-M   'P 1'
#
loop_
_entity.id
_entity.type
_entity.pdbx_description
1 polymer ?
#
loop_
_entity_poly.entity_id
_entity_poly.type
_entity_poly.pdbx_seq_one_letter_code
_entity_poly.pdbx_strand_id
1 'polypeptide(L)'
;MEEDNISEDYMALIDTYRTNVAKKREQISKLFSEKAKENEKIAATRTKIERASDAIRKTKSSATIKSKTNDITRAEKDITTSEKKIAVLEKQIAKLEKEIADEQKKVEREEKKIHDQRIKAEAEMQKKTQHQILELNKTIQRHADIH
;
A
#
# COMPACT_ATOMS: atom_id res chain seq x y z
N MET A 1 13.59 8.80 -31.43
CA MET A 1 14.30 9.45 -30.31
C MET A 1 13.38 10.13 -29.31
N GLU A 2 12.43 10.97 -29.73
CA GLU A 2 11.46 11.60 -28.81
C GLU A 2 10.53 10.59 -28.13
N GLU A 3 10.13 9.52 -28.81
CA GLU A 3 9.28 8.45 -28.26
C GLU A 3 9.97 7.63 -27.16
N ASP A 4 11.27 7.35 -27.29
CA ASP A 4 12.05 6.62 -26.29
C ASP A 4 12.24 7.45 -25.01
N ASN A 5 12.45 8.78 -25.13
CA ASN A 5 12.58 9.67 -24.00
C ASN A 5 11.27 9.79 -23.20
N ILE A 6 10.13 9.82 -23.87
CA ILE A 6 8.81 9.87 -23.23
C ILE A 6 8.53 8.58 -22.46
N SER A 7 8.85 7.41 -23.03
CA SER A 7 8.74 6.12 -22.35
C SER A 7 9.63 6.03 -21.12
N GLU A 8 10.86 6.51 -21.20
CA GLU A 8 11.80 6.55 -20.07
C GLU A 8 11.28 7.44 -18.94
N ASP A 9 10.72 8.62 -19.25
CA ASP A 9 10.13 9.53 -18.26
C ASP A 9 8.94 8.88 -17.53
N TYR A 10 8.06 8.20 -18.24
CA TYR A 10 6.93 7.48 -17.65
C TYR A 10 7.41 6.30 -16.79
N MET A 11 8.44 5.58 -17.22
CA MET A 11 9.02 4.48 -16.44
C MET A 11 9.68 4.99 -15.16
N ALA A 12 10.36 6.14 -15.22
CA ALA A 12 10.93 6.78 -14.03
C ALA A 12 9.84 7.19 -13.03
N LEU A 13 8.71 7.72 -13.50
CA LEU A 13 7.56 8.03 -12.66
C LEU A 13 6.95 6.77 -12.03
N ILE A 14 6.79 5.72 -12.79
CA ILE A 14 6.28 4.43 -12.31
C ILE A 14 7.19 3.87 -11.22
N ASP A 15 8.51 3.91 -11.41
CA ASP A 15 9.48 3.46 -10.43
C ASP A 15 9.40 4.28 -9.15
N THR A 16 9.24 5.60 -9.27
CA THR A 16 9.04 6.50 -8.12
C THR A 16 7.79 6.13 -7.33
N TYR A 17 6.66 5.92 -8.01
CA TYR A 17 5.41 5.53 -7.36
C TYR A 17 5.51 4.15 -6.69
N ARG A 18 6.15 3.18 -7.34
CA ARG A 18 6.40 1.84 -6.76
C ARG A 18 7.29 1.89 -5.54
N THR A 19 8.32 2.74 -5.55
CA THR A 19 9.20 2.97 -4.40
C THR A 19 8.40 3.57 -3.23
N ASN A 20 7.54 4.54 -3.50
CA ASN A 20 6.67 5.13 -2.50
C ASN A 20 5.72 4.10 -1.88
N VAL A 21 5.14 3.23 -2.70
CA VAL A 21 4.29 2.12 -2.23
C VAL A 21 5.07 1.17 -1.32
N ALA A 22 6.28 0.78 -1.72
CA ALA A 22 7.13 -0.10 -0.93
C ALA A 22 7.46 0.50 0.45
N LYS A 23 7.81 1.78 0.50
CA LYS A 23 8.07 2.50 1.76
C LYS A 23 6.84 2.56 2.65
N LYS A 24 5.68 2.82 2.09
CA LYS A 24 4.41 2.88 2.84
C LYS A 24 4.00 1.52 3.38
N ARG A 25 4.21 0.44 2.62
CA ARG A 25 4.01 -0.94 3.09
C ARG A 25 4.93 -1.29 4.25
N GLU A 26 6.18 -0.84 4.21
CA GLU A 26 7.12 -1.01 5.32
C GLU A 26 6.64 -0.27 6.56
N GLN A 27 6.17 0.97 6.43
CA GLN A 27 5.59 1.74 7.51
C GLN A 27 4.36 1.05 8.11
N ILE A 28 3.48 0.51 7.27
CA ILE A 28 2.31 -0.26 7.71
C ILE A 28 2.74 -1.49 8.51
N SER A 29 3.76 -2.21 8.06
CA SER A 29 4.30 -3.37 8.78
C SER A 29 4.79 -2.99 10.18
N LYS A 30 5.47 -1.86 10.33
CA LYS A 30 5.91 -1.34 11.64
C LYS A 30 4.72 -0.99 12.54
N LEU A 31 3.70 -0.36 11.98
CA LEU A 31 2.48 0.00 12.72
C LEU A 31 1.72 -1.24 13.19
N PHE A 32 1.63 -2.29 12.38
CA PHE A 32 1.08 -3.58 12.79
C PHE A 32 1.86 -4.22 13.93
N SER A 33 3.19 -4.12 13.90
CA SER A 33 4.05 -4.62 14.99
C SER A 33 3.80 -3.85 16.29
N GLU A 34 3.65 -2.53 16.22
CA GLU A 34 3.31 -1.69 17.37
C GLU A 34 1.92 -2.04 17.92
N LYS A 35 0.95 -2.25 17.04
CA LYS A 35 -0.40 -2.69 17.41
C LYS A 35 -0.38 -4.03 18.13
N ALA A 36 0.39 -5.00 17.62
CA ALA A 36 0.57 -6.30 18.27
C ALA A 36 1.14 -6.18 19.67
N LYS A 37 2.13 -5.30 19.87
CA LYS A 37 2.70 -5.02 21.21
C LYS A 37 1.66 -4.45 22.17
N GLU A 38 0.83 -3.53 21.71
CA GLU A 38 -0.25 -2.97 22.53
C GLU A 38 -1.29 -4.03 22.89
N ASN A 39 -1.64 -4.92 21.98
CA ASN A 39 -2.53 -6.06 22.24
C ASN A 39 -1.93 -7.02 23.27
N GLU A 40 -0.63 -7.28 23.24
CA GLU A 40 0.07 -8.09 24.24
C GLU A 40 0.00 -7.43 25.61
N LYS A 41 0.19 -6.11 25.69
CA LYS A 41 0.05 -5.35 26.95
C LYS A 41 -1.36 -5.47 27.53
N ILE A 42 -2.39 -5.37 26.69
CA ILE A 42 -3.78 -5.53 27.09
C ILE A 42 -4.01 -6.93 27.66
N ALA A 43 -3.53 -7.98 26.98
CA ALA A 43 -3.66 -9.37 27.44
C ALA A 43 -2.96 -9.59 28.78
N ALA A 44 -1.74 -9.09 28.97
CA ALA A 44 -1.01 -9.17 30.21
C ALA A 44 -1.72 -8.42 31.34
N THR A 45 -2.28 -7.26 31.05
CA THR A 45 -3.01 -6.43 32.02
C THR A 45 -4.32 -7.09 32.44
N ARG A 46 -5.04 -7.73 31.51
CA ARG A 46 -6.24 -8.53 31.83
C ARG A 46 -5.92 -9.70 32.77
N THR A 47 -4.79 -10.35 32.58
CA THR A 47 -4.32 -11.40 33.50
C THR A 47 -4.09 -10.87 34.90
N LYS A 48 -3.51 -9.66 35.02
CA LYS A 48 -3.34 -8.99 36.33
C LYS A 48 -4.68 -8.71 36.99
N ILE A 49 -5.68 -8.26 36.24
CA ILE A 49 -7.04 -8.01 36.75
C ILE A 49 -7.65 -9.32 37.25
N GLU A 50 -7.53 -10.43 36.51
CA GLU A 50 -8.04 -11.72 36.95
C GLU A 50 -7.40 -12.20 38.25
N ARG A 51 -6.08 -12.04 38.40
CA ARG A 51 -5.36 -12.38 39.61
C ARG A 51 -5.78 -11.51 40.78
N ALA A 52 -5.96 -10.23 40.56
CA ALA A 52 -6.44 -9.29 41.60
C ALA A 52 -7.87 -9.63 42.02
N SER A 53 -8.75 -9.94 41.08
CA SER A 53 -10.13 -10.37 41.33
C SER A 53 -10.19 -11.66 42.12
N ASP A 54 -9.33 -12.65 41.82
CA ASP A 54 -9.23 -13.90 42.57
C ASP A 54 -8.73 -13.66 44.00
N ALA A 55 -7.75 -12.78 44.18
CA ALA A 55 -7.26 -12.39 45.52
C ALA A 55 -8.36 -11.75 46.37
N ILE A 56 -9.22 -10.90 45.77
CA ILE A 56 -10.37 -10.29 46.44
C ILE A 56 -11.35 -11.36 46.90
N ARG A 57 -11.65 -12.34 46.08
CA ARG A 57 -12.59 -13.44 46.41
C ARG A 57 -12.09 -14.32 47.56
N LYS A 58 -10.77 -14.47 47.69
CA LYS A 58 -10.15 -15.38 48.65
C LYS A 58 -9.83 -14.72 50.00
N THR A 59 -9.90 -13.38 50.11
CA THR A 59 -9.54 -12.66 51.34
C THR A 59 -10.76 -12.13 52.05
N LYS A 60 -10.64 -11.99 53.39
CA LYS A 60 -11.60 -11.28 54.27
C LYS A 60 -11.04 -9.94 54.75
N SER A 61 -9.81 -9.60 54.36
CA SER A 61 -9.15 -8.35 54.75
C SER A 61 -9.67 -7.17 53.94
N SER A 62 -10.27 -6.17 54.62
CA SER A 62 -10.71 -4.92 53.98
C SER A 62 -9.56 -4.15 53.33
N ALA A 63 -8.38 -4.15 53.95
CA ALA A 63 -7.21 -3.49 53.41
C ALA A 63 -6.73 -4.13 52.13
N THR A 64 -6.72 -5.46 52.07
CA THR A 64 -6.36 -6.22 50.88
C THR A 64 -7.38 -5.99 49.75
N ILE A 65 -8.66 -6.02 50.02
CA ILE A 65 -9.73 -5.75 49.07
C ILE A 65 -9.56 -4.37 48.46
N LYS A 66 -9.32 -3.35 49.27
CA LYS A 66 -9.11 -1.96 48.81
C LYS A 66 -7.87 -1.84 47.91
N SER A 67 -6.76 -2.45 48.32
CA SER A 67 -5.51 -2.44 47.57
C SER A 67 -5.68 -3.09 46.20
N LYS A 68 -6.31 -4.27 46.17
CA LYS A 68 -6.55 -5.01 44.89
C LYS A 68 -7.57 -4.32 44.00
N THR A 69 -8.58 -3.69 44.58
CA THR A 69 -9.55 -2.87 43.82
C THR A 69 -8.85 -1.68 43.16
N ASN A 70 -7.92 -1.03 43.85
CA ASN A 70 -7.11 0.05 43.29
C ASN A 70 -6.22 -0.46 42.12
N ASP A 71 -5.63 -1.65 42.27
CA ASP A 71 -4.82 -2.28 41.21
C ASP A 71 -5.66 -2.54 39.98
N ILE A 72 -6.88 -3.04 40.15
CA ILE A 72 -7.83 -3.27 39.03
C ILE A 72 -8.16 -1.95 38.32
N THR A 73 -8.44 -0.90 39.09
CA THR A 73 -8.75 0.43 38.52
C THR A 73 -7.60 0.98 37.68
N ARG A 74 -6.35 0.83 38.15
CA ARG A 74 -5.15 1.23 37.41
C ARG A 74 -4.98 0.39 36.13
N ALA A 75 -5.18 -0.92 36.26
CA ALA A 75 -5.07 -1.83 35.15
C ALA A 75 -6.11 -1.50 34.06
N GLU A 76 -7.34 -1.20 34.43
CA GLU A 76 -8.39 -0.78 33.49
C GLU A 76 -8.03 0.53 32.77
N LYS A 77 -7.40 1.48 33.43
CA LYS A 77 -6.87 2.71 32.82
C LYS A 77 -5.76 2.39 31.81
N ASP A 78 -4.87 1.47 32.17
CA ASP A 78 -3.79 1.06 31.27
C ASP A 78 -4.34 0.40 30.00
N ILE A 79 -5.38 -0.44 30.13
CA ILE A 79 -6.08 -1.03 28.99
C ILE A 79 -6.70 0.07 28.10
N THR A 80 -7.37 1.03 28.69
CA THR A 80 -7.96 2.15 27.95
C THR A 80 -6.91 2.95 27.20
N THR A 81 -5.76 3.19 27.81
CA THR A 81 -4.63 3.88 27.17
C THR A 81 -4.11 3.09 25.98
N SER A 82 -3.93 1.78 26.13
CA SER A 82 -3.49 0.91 25.03
C SER A 82 -4.52 0.83 23.90
N GLU A 83 -5.81 0.77 24.23
CA GLU A 83 -6.90 0.79 23.23
C GLU A 83 -6.92 2.09 22.42
N LYS A 84 -6.67 3.23 23.07
CA LYS A 84 -6.54 4.52 22.37
C LYS A 84 -5.36 4.55 21.43
N LYS A 85 -4.22 4.00 21.84
CA LYS A 85 -3.03 3.89 20.99
C LYS A 85 -3.33 3.01 19.77
N ILE A 86 -4.00 1.87 19.97
CA ILE A 86 -4.42 0.98 18.90
C ILE A 86 -5.32 1.71 17.89
N ALA A 87 -6.28 2.49 18.38
CA ALA A 87 -7.16 3.28 17.51
C ALA A 87 -6.40 4.29 16.66
N VAL A 88 -5.39 4.96 17.22
CA VAL A 88 -4.51 5.87 16.46
C VAL A 88 -3.71 5.12 15.41
N LEU A 89 -3.12 3.97 15.78
CA LEU A 89 -2.36 3.13 14.85
C LEU A 89 -3.23 2.63 13.69
N GLU A 90 -4.46 2.22 13.96
CA GLU A 90 -5.43 1.79 12.93
C GLU A 90 -5.77 2.91 11.96
N LYS A 91 -5.93 4.14 12.45
CA LYS A 91 -6.15 5.33 11.59
C LYS A 91 -4.94 5.61 10.69
N GLN A 92 -3.74 5.49 11.24
CA GLN A 92 -2.51 5.68 10.46
C GLN A 92 -2.36 4.61 9.39
N ILE A 93 -2.67 3.36 9.71
CA ILE A 93 -2.65 2.25 8.76
C ILE A 93 -3.67 2.51 7.63
N ALA A 94 -4.90 2.87 7.98
CA ALA A 94 -5.94 3.17 7.00
C ALA A 94 -5.55 4.31 6.05
N LYS A 95 -4.92 5.36 6.58
CA LYS A 95 -4.41 6.49 5.79
C LYS A 95 -3.34 6.04 4.79
N LEU A 96 -2.38 5.23 5.25
CA LEU A 96 -1.32 4.71 4.39
C LEU A 96 -1.86 3.76 3.31
N GLU A 97 -2.83 2.92 3.64
CA GLU A 97 -3.50 2.04 2.68
C GLU A 97 -4.21 2.84 1.58
N LYS A 98 -4.85 3.95 1.95
CA LYS A 98 -5.48 4.86 0.98
C LYS A 98 -4.44 5.52 0.08
N GLU A 99 -3.34 5.99 0.66
CA GLU A 99 -2.23 6.58 -0.10
C GLU A 99 -1.60 5.57 -1.06
N ILE A 100 -1.47 4.30 -0.64
CA ILE A 100 -1.00 3.21 -1.51
C ILE A 100 -1.97 3.00 -2.68
N ALA A 101 -3.27 2.96 -2.42
CA ALA A 101 -4.28 2.82 -3.46
C ALA A 101 -4.22 3.97 -4.48
N ASP A 102 -4.02 5.20 -4.02
CA ASP A 102 -3.85 6.37 -4.87
C ASP A 102 -2.58 6.29 -5.74
N GLU A 103 -1.46 5.84 -5.15
CA GLU A 103 -0.20 5.63 -5.88
C GLU A 103 -0.34 4.53 -6.95
N GLN A 104 -1.04 3.44 -6.63
CA GLN A 104 -1.30 2.36 -7.58
C GLN A 104 -2.15 2.82 -8.76
N LYS A 105 -3.13 3.69 -8.52
CA LYS A 105 -3.91 4.31 -9.61
C LYS A 105 -3.04 5.18 -10.51
N LYS A 106 -2.08 5.89 -9.95
CA LYS A 106 -1.12 6.68 -10.72
C LYS A 106 -0.24 5.79 -11.59
N VAL A 107 0.22 4.66 -11.07
CA VAL A 107 0.97 3.64 -11.84
C VAL A 107 0.13 3.15 -13.02
N GLU A 108 -1.12 2.77 -12.78
CA GLU A 108 -2.03 2.30 -13.82
C GLU A 108 -2.24 3.33 -14.93
N ARG A 109 -2.38 4.61 -14.58
CA ARG A 109 -2.50 5.70 -15.56
C ARG A 109 -1.26 5.83 -16.42
N GLU A 110 -0.07 5.77 -15.81
CA GLU A 110 1.19 5.90 -16.54
C GLU A 110 1.44 4.67 -17.44
N GLU A 111 1.11 3.47 -16.96
CA GLU A 111 1.17 2.26 -17.77
C GLU A 111 0.22 2.32 -18.97
N LYS A 112 -0.97 2.85 -18.77
CA LYS A 112 -1.95 3.05 -19.84
C LYS A 112 -1.42 4.03 -20.91
N LYS A 113 -0.80 5.13 -20.49
CA LYS A 113 -0.19 6.10 -21.41
C LYS A 113 0.90 5.46 -22.27
N ILE A 114 1.75 4.64 -21.67
CA ILE A 114 2.80 3.89 -22.39
C ILE A 114 2.16 2.95 -23.40
N HIS A 115 1.15 2.21 -22.99
CA HIS A 115 0.42 1.27 -23.86
C HIS A 115 -0.23 1.98 -25.04
N ASP A 116 -0.94 3.07 -24.82
CA ASP A 116 -1.60 3.86 -25.85
C ASP A 116 -0.58 4.45 -26.85
N GLN A 117 0.58 4.91 -26.38
CA GLN A 117 1.66 5.38 -27.22
C GLN A 117 2.24 4.28 -28.11
N ARG A 118 2.43 3.07 -27.56
CA ARG A 118 2.92 1.92 -28.32
C ARG A 118 1.93 1.53 -29.42
N ILE A 119 0.64 1.48 -29.12
CA ILE A 119 -0.41 1.19 -30.10
C ILE A 119 -0.39 2.23 -31.23
N LYS A 120 -0.29 3.50 -30.89
CA LYS A 120 -0.22 4.60 -31.86
C LYS A 120 1.02 4.49 -32.75
N ALA A 121 2.18 4.23 -32.15
CA ALA A 121 3.43 4.06 -32.88
C ALA A 121 3.37 2.85 -33.83
N GLU A 122 2.82 1.73 -33.41
CA GLU A 122 2.63 0.54 -34.25
C GLU A 122 1.68 0.82 -35.41
N ALA A 123 0.58 1.54 -35.17
CA ALA A 123 -0.36 1.92 -36.23
C ALA A 123 0.30 2.81 -37.29
N GLU A 124 1.12 3.78 -36.88
CA GLU A 124 1.89 4.64 -37.78
C GLU A 124 2.93 3.86 -38.57
N MET A 125 3.62 2.90 -37.93
CA MET A 125 4.57 1.99 -38.62
C MET A 125 3.88 1.15 -39.69
N GLN A 126 2.72 0.59 -39.39
CA GLN A 126 1.94 -0.21 -40.34
C GLN A 126 1.52 0.61 -41.56
N LYS A 127 1.08 1.85 -41.34
CA LYS A 127 0.72 2.77 -42.45
C LYS A 127 1.91 3.06 -43.34
N LYS A 128 3.08 3.33 -42.76
CA LYS A 128 4.31 3.57 -43.52
C LYS A 128 4.71 2.34 -44.32
N THR A 129 4.65 1.17 -43.71
CA THR A 129 4.98 -0.10 -44.37
C THR A 129 4.04 -0.38 -45.54
N GLN A 130 2.74 -0.19 -45.37
CA GLN A 130 1.74 -0.35 -46.43
C GLN A 130 1.99 0.64 -47.58
N HIS A 131 2.30 1.89 -47.29
CA HIS A 131 2.63 2.90 -48.28
C HIS A 131 3.87 2.51 -49.08
N GLN A 132 4.93 2.04 -48.42
CA GLN A 132 6.15 1.55 -49.08
C GLN A 132 5.89 0.36 -49.99
N ILE A 133 5.06 -0.59 -49.55
CA ILE A 133 4.66 -1.74 -50.34
C ILE A 133 3.89 -1.30 -51.60
N LEU A 134 2.95 -0.37 -51.46
CA LEU A 134 2.20 0.18 -52.57
C LEU A 134 3.10 0.88 -53.60
N GLU A 135 4.06 1.69 -53.12
CA GLU A 135 5.02 2.36 -54.01
C GLU A 135 5.94 1.37 -54.72
N LEU A 136 6.40 0.33 -54.00
CA LEU A 136 7.20 -0.74 -54.60
C LEU A 136 6.43 -1.51 -55.69
N ASN A 137 5.17 -1.84 -55.42
CA ASN A 137 4.32 -2.53 -56.39
C ASN A 137 4.08 -1.69 -57.66
N LYS A 138 3.89 -0.38 -57.50
CA LYS A 138 3.78 0.54 -58.64
C LYS A 138 5.05 0.56 -59.48
N THR A 139 6.21 0.56 -58.83
CA THR A 139 7.51 0.51 -59.54
C THR A 139 7.70 -0.79 -60.30
N ILE A 140 7.35 -1.92 -59.69
CA ILE A 140 7.40 -3.25 -60.32
C ILE A 140 6.49 -3.29 -61.53
N GLN A 141 5.27 -2.77 -61.41
CA GLN A 141 4.30 -2.75 -62.50
C GLN A 141 4.76 -1.87 -63.66
N ARG A 142 5.34 -0.71 -63.42
CA ARG A 142 5.94 0.16 -64.41
C ARG A 142 7.07 -0.56 -65.20
N HIS A 143 7.91 -1.30 -64.48
CA HIS A 143 8.96 -2.10 -65.09
C HIS A 143 8.41 -3.22 -65.96
N ALA A 144 7.36 -3.89 -65.54
CA ALA A 144 6.68 -4.93 -66.32
C ALA A 144 6.03 -4.36 -67.56
N ASP A 145 5.46 -3.16 -67.53
CA ASP A 145 4.80 -2.50 -68.67
C ASP A 145 5.80 -2.00 -69.75
N ILE A 146 7.06 -1.78 -69.39
CA ILE A 146 8.12 -1.36 -70.34
C ILE A 146 8.69 -2.55 -71.07
N HIS A 147 8.62 -3.73 -70.56
CA HIS A 147 9.10 -4.97 -71.16
C HIS A 147 7.93 -5.79 -71.74
#